data_3605b9bedc14868fd16f6a863ab2985a
#
_entry.id   3605b9bedc14868fd16f6a863ab2985a
#
_cell.length_a   1.000
_cell.length_b   1.000
_cell.length_c   1.000
_cell.angle_alpha   90.00
_cell.angle_beta   90.00
_cell.angle_gamma   90.00
#
_symmetry.space_group_name_H-M   'P 1'
#
loop_
_entity.id
_entity.type
_entity.pdbx_description
1 polymer ?
#
loop_
_entity_poly.entity_id
_entity_poly.type
_entity_poly.pdbx_seq_one_letter_code
_entity_poly.pdbx_strand_id
1 'polypeptide(L)'
;MQLKAEGKDIIGLGAGEPDFDTPVHIADAGVEAIRKGATRYTALEGTTELKDAIIGKFRRENALEYKRNQILVSTGAKQTIFNLILAVIDPGDEVVIPAPYWVSYPDMVMLADGVPVTVYAGPNQGYRITPAQLETAITPRTKLFILNSPSNPTGAAYSRAELRALGDVLVRHPHVIICTDDMYEHIYWADEPFVSFAHVCPELYDRTVTTNGVSKAYAMTGWRIGYCGGPVEVVTAMTTIQGQSTSNASSIAQKAATTALNGDIACVQEMNRHFKQRHDFIVAGLNKLPGVSCLPGMGTFYAFANVDKAIAMTGDKDDHELAERLLNYGGVAVVPGSGFGAPGHLRLSFACNLKTLEEALRRMERTLREGASA
;
A
#
# COMPACT_ATOMS: atom_id res chain seq x y z
N MET A 1 9.80 -18.36 -5.36
CA MET A 1 9.00 -19.61 -5.48
C MET A 1 9.80 -20.74 -6.10
N GLN A 2 10.49 -20.53 -7.21
CA GLN A 2 11.26 -21.58 -7.90
C GLN A 2 12.31 -22.24 -6.99
N LEU A 3 13.18 -21.47 -6.30
CA LEU A 3 14.20 -22.02 -5.41
C LEU A 3 13.63 -22.89 -4.27
N LYS A 4 12.47 -22.52 -3.73
CA LYS A 4 11.76 -23.38 -2.74
C LYS A 4 11.25 -24.67 -3.35
N ALA A 5 10.73 -24.61 -4.59
CA ALA A 5 10.29 -25.79 -5.32
C ALA A 5 11.46 -26.74 -5.66
N GLU A 6 12.67 -26.20 -5.82
CA GLU A 6 13.93 -26.93 -5.98
C GLU A 6 14.49 -27.47 -4.65
N GLY A 7 13.76 -27.31 -3.54
CA GLY A 7 14.17 -27.82 -2.23
C GLY A 7 15.17 -26.94 -1.45
N LYS A 8 15.43 -25.71 -1.92
CA LYS A 8 16.32 -24.78 -1.18
C LYS A 8 15.60 -24.18 0.02
N ASP A 9 16.29 -24.08 1.14
CA ASP A 9 15.78 -23.46 2.36
C ASP A 9 15.85 -21.94 2.25
N ILE A 10 14.78 -21.32 1.71
CA ILE A 10 14.66 -19.89 1.50
C ILE A 10 13.63 -19.28 2.44
N ILE A 11 14.02 -18.27 3.20
CA ILE A 11 13.12 -17.40 3.96
C ILE A 11 12.69 -16.25 3.05
N GLY A 12 11.39 -16.19 2.72
CA GLY A 12 10.84 -15.14 1.86
C GLY A 12 10.29 -13.97 2.67
N LEU A 13 10.96 -12.81 2.60
CA LEU A 13 10.50 -11.55 3.21
C LEU A 13 10.07 -10.52 2.14
N GLY A 14 9.75 -10.98 0.93
CA GLY A 14 9.32 -10.11 -0.16
C GLY A 14 7.79 -10.01 -0.34
N ALA A 15 7.01 -10.91 0.31
CA ALA A 15 5.57 -10.99 0.10
C ALA A 15 4.83 -9.74 0.62
N GLY A 16 3.86 -9.28 -0.15
CA GLY A 16 3.02 -8.13 0.19
C GLY A 16 1.65 -8.54 0.73
N GLU A 17 1.59 -9.56 1.60
CA GLU A 17 0.34 -10.05 2.17
C GLU A 17 0.49 -10.43 3.64
N PRO A 18 -0.58 -10.29 4.45
CA PRO A 18 -0.63 -10.79 5.81
C PRO A 18 -0.42 -12.31 5.84
N ASP A 19 0.19 -12.82 6.90
CA ASP A 19 0.35 -14.27 7.16
C ASP A 19 -0.80 -14.85 7.99
N PHE A 20 -1.86 -14.09 8.19
CA PHE A 20 -3.10 -14.52 8.82
C PHE A 20 -4.08 -15.03 7.79
N ASP A 21 -4.90 -16.00 8.18
CA ASP A 21 -6.05 -16.39 7.40
C ASP A 21 -7.17 -15.34 7.48
N THR A 22 -8.00 -15.29 6.46
CA THR A 22 -9.25 -14.50 6.51
C THR A 22 -10.07 -14.93 7.73
N PRO A 23 -10.55 -14.01 8.60
CA PRO A 23 -11.35 -14.37 9.77
C PRO A 23 -12.52 -15.28 9.42
N VAL A 24 -12.76 -16.31 10.25
CA VAL A 24 -13.70 -17.40 9.98
C VAL A 24 -15.09 -16.88 9.62
N HIS A 25 -15.64 -15.92 10.36
CA HIS A 25 -16.97 -15.35 10.10
C HIS A 25 -17.06 -14.65 8.73
N ILE A 26 -15.96 -14.12 8.20
CA ILE A 26 -15.89 -13.51 6.87
C ILE A 26 -15.80 -14.61 5.80
N ALA A 27 -14.97 -15.63 6.04
CA ALA A 27 -14.86 -16.79 5.13
C ALA A 27 -16.20 -17.54 5.02
N ASP A 28 -16.88 -17.76 6.14
CA ASP A 28 -18.19 -18.40 6.20
C ASP A 28 -19.25 -17.62 5.42
N ALA A 29 -19.22 -16.29 5.44
CA ALA A 29 -20.10 -15.47 4.61
C ALA A 29 -19.89 -15.72 3.10
N GLY A 30 -18.65 -15.94 2.68
CA GLY A 30 -18.34 -16.34 1.31
C GLY A 30 -18.86 -17.74 0.96
N VAL A 31 -18.69 -18.72 1.85
CA VAL A 31 -19.23 -20.07 1.70
C VAL A 31 -20.76 -20.03 1.60
N GLU A 32 -21.40 -19.26 2.47
CA GLU A 32 -22.85 -19.10 2.46
C GLU A 32 -23.36 -18.40 1.19
N ALA A 33 -22.62 -17.45 0.66
CA ALA A 33 -22.91 -16.80 -0.62
C ALA A 33 -22.93 -17.82 -1.77
N ILE A 34 -21.99 -18.76 -1.81
CA ILE A 34 -21.97 -19.85 -2.78
C ILE A 34 -23.22 -20.73 -2.62
N ARG A 35 -23.53 -21.18 -1.40
CA ARG A 35 -24.69 -22.03 -1.11
C ARG A 35 -26.02 -21.38 -1.49
N LYS A 36 -26.12 -20.05 -1.35
CA LYS A 36 -27.30 -19.25 -1.73
C LYS A 36 -27.36 -18.87 -3.21
N GLY A 37 -26.40 -19.30 -4.00
CA GLY A 37 -26.37 -19.05 -5.45
C GLY A 37 -25.99 -17.61 -5.82
N ALA A 38 -25.25 -16.88 -4.95
CA ALA A 38 -24.70 -15.56 -5.27
C ALA A 38 -23.49 -15.68 -6.23
N THR A 39 -23.72 -16.29 -7.41
CA THR A 39 -22.68 -16.61 -8.40
C THR A 39 -22.95 -16.02 -9.78
N ARG A 40 -23.78 -14.97 -9.82
CA ARG A 40 -24.16 -14.26 -11.05
C ARG A 40 -23.54 -12.88 -11.08
N TYR A 41 -23.61 -12.22 -12.24
CA TYR A 41 -23.25 -10.82 -12.37
C TYR A 41 -24.00 -9.94 -11.36
N THR A 42 -23.31 -8.93 -10.85
CA THR A 42 -23.88 -7.88 -10.02
C THR A 42 -23.90 -6.55 -10.79
N ALA A 43 -24.37 -5.49 -10.15
CA ALA A 43 -24.11 -4.15 -10.64
C ALA A 43 -22.60 -3.95 -10.80
N LEU A 44 -22.22 -3.23 -11.85
CA LEU A 44 -20.83 -3.04 -12.27
C LEU A 44 -19.98 -2.37 -11.18
N GLU A 45 -20.55 -1.38 -10.54
CA GLU A 45 -19.92 -0.59 -9.48
C GLU A 45 -20.02 -1.24 -8.09
N GLY A 46 -20.55 -2.44 -8.01
CA GLY A 46 -20.72 -3.20 -6.76
C GLY A 46 -22.19 -3.33 -6.31
N THR A 47 -22.44 -4.32 -5.45
CA THR A 47 -23.78 -4.52 -4.87
C THR A 47 -24.17 -3.37 -3.95
N THR A 48 -25.47 -3.10 -3.86
CA THR A 48 -26.00 -2.03 -2.98
C THR A 48 -25.58 -2.25 -1.53
N GLU A 49 -25.63 -3.50 -1.06
CA GLU A 49 -25.27 -3.85 0.33
C GLU A 49 -23.78 -3.56 0.61
N LEU A 50 -22.88 -3.87 -0.33
CA LEU A 50 -21.47 -3.58 -0.15
C LEU A 50 -21.20 -2.09 -0.22
N LYS A 51 -21.82 -1.36 -1.14
CA LYS A 51 -21.71 0.10 -1.21
C LYS A 51 -22.17 0.78 0.08
N ASP A 52 -23.28 0.32 0.66
CA ASP A 52 -23.78 0.82 1.94
C ASP A 52 -22.82 0.50 3.10
N ALA A 53 -22.21 -0.70 3.11
CA ALA A 53 -21.20 -1.06 4.09
C ALA A 53 -19.94 -0.18 3.97
N ILE A 54 -19.49 0.12 2.74
CA ILE A 54 -18.38 1.04 2.47
C ILE A 54 -18.70 2.45 2.94
N ILE A 55 -19.90 2.97 2.62
CA ILE A 55 -20.35 4.30 3.09
C ILE A 55 -20.38 4.34 4.62
N GLY A 56 -20.93 3.29 5.26
CA GLY A 56 -20.97 3.17 6.71
C GLY A 56 -19.56 3.17 7.33
N LYS A 57 -18.62 2.46 6.71
CA LYS A 57 -17.21 2.42 7.11
C LYS A 57 -16.54 3.81 6.97
N PHE A 58 -16.67 4.48 5.83
CA PHE A 58 -16.09 5.80 5.63
C PHE A 58 -16.63 6.83 6.63
N ARG A 59 -17.94 6.79 6.91
CA ARG A 59 -18.55 7.64 7.93
C ARG A 59 -18.01 7.35 9.33
N ARG A 60 -17.99 6.11 9.72
CA ARG A 60 -17.64 5.66 11.08
C ARG A 60 -16.16 5.84 11.41
N GLU A 61 -15.28 5.56 10.42
CA GLU A 61 -13.84 5.42 10.65
C GLU A 61 -13.02 6.58 10.09
N ASN A 62 -13.51 7.23 9.03
CA ASN A 62 -12.78 8.30 8.35
C ASN A 62 -13.48 9.67 8.44
N ALA A 63 -14.68 9.73 9.02
CA ALA A 63 -15.54 10.94 9.06
C ALA A 63 -15.78 11.53 7.65
N LEU A 64 -15.95 10.65 6.64
CA LEU A 64 -16.24 11.01 5.26
C LEU A 64 -17.65 10.57 4.89
N GLU A 65 -18.41 11.47 4.28
CA GLU A 65 -19.78 11.21 3.83
C GLU A 65 -19.80 11.05 2.30
N TYR A 66 -20.14 9.85 1.85
CA TYR A 66 -20.32 9.55 0.42
C TYR A 66 -21.75 9.11 0.11
N LYS A 67 -22.19 9.36 -1.11
CA LYS A 67 -23.41 8.79 -1.69
C LYS A 67 -23.08 7.53 -2.47
N ARG A 68 -24.07 6.66 -2.74
CA ARG A 68 -23.85 5.42 -3.49
C ARG A 68 -23.24 5.63 -4.89
N ASN A 69 -23.56 6.72 -5.59
CA ASN A 69 -22.99 7.06 -6.89
C ASN A 69 -21.56 7.63 -6.81
N GLN A 70 -21.03 7.80 -5.62
CA GLN A 70 -19.63 8.18 -5.35
C GLN A 70 -18.76 6.98 -4.96
N ILE A 71 -19.32 5.76 -4.93
CA ILE A 71 -18.60 4.53 -4.55
C ILE A 71 -18.42 3.63 -5.77
N LEU A 72 -17.20 3.15 -5.96
CA LEU A 72 -16.87 2.08 -6.91
C LEU A 72 -16.18 0.93 -6.17
N VAL A 73 -16.66 -0.28 -6.41
CA VAL A 73 -16.02 -1.54 -5.97
C VAL A 73 -15.29 -2.16 -7.16
N SER A 74 -14.02 -2.49 -6.97
CA SER A 74 -13.14 -3.04 -8.01
C SER A 74 -12.48 -4.35 -7.56
N THR A 75 -11.84 -5.05 -8.51
CA THR A 75 -11.10 -6.29 -8.25
C THR A 75 -9.75 -6.00 -7.55
N GLY A 76 -9.84 -5.53 -6.31
CA GLY A 76 -8.74 -5.04 -5.47
C GLY A 76 -8.40 -3.57 -5.75
N ALA A 77 -7.78 -2.90 -4.75
CA ALA A 77 -7.42 -1.49 -4.86
C ALA A 77 -6.44 -1.20 -6.01
N LYS A 78 -5.64 -2.19 -6.43
CA LYS A 78 -4.80 -2.06 -7.63
C LYS A 78 -5.64 -1.70 -8.86
N GLN A 79 -6.77 -2.38 -9.07
CA GLN A 79 -7.68 -2.05 -10.16
C GLN A 79 -8.36 -0.70 -9.94
N THR A 80 -8.72 -0.36 -8.71
CA THR A 80 -9.31 0.95 -8.40
C THR A 80 -8.40 2.09 -8.86
N ILE A 81 -7.11 2.04 -8.48
CA ILE A 81 -6.11 3.05 -8.85
C ILE A 81 -5.82 3.02 -10.36
N PHE A 82 -5.74 1.83 -10.96
CA PHE A 82 -5.55 1.68 -12.40
C PHE A 82 -6.69 2.31 -13.19
N ASN A 83 -7.95 2.03 -12.79
CA ASN A 83 -9.13 2.65 -13.40
C ASN A 83 -9.11 4.18 -13.23
N LEU A 84 -8.69 4.70 -12.06
CA LEU A 84 -8.56 6.14 -11.84
C LEU A 84 -7.56 6.76 -12.81
N ILE A 85 -6.36 6.18 -12.91
CA ILE A 85 -5.32 6.68 -13.81
C ILE A 85 -5.82 6.71 -15.25
N LEU A 86 -6.41 5.60 -15.74
CA LEU A 86 -6.97 5.55 -17.09
C LEU A 86 -8.15 6.51 -17.32
N ALA A 87 -8.87 6.90 -16.25
CA ALA A 87 -10.00 7.81 -16.34
C ALA A 87 -9.60 9.28 -16.42
N VAL A 88 -8.41 9.65 -15.89
CA VAL A 88 -8.04 11.06 -15.69
C VAL A 88 -6.77 11.47 -16.42
N ILE A 89 -5.96 10.52 -16.92
CA ILE A 89 -4.68 10.79 -17.57
C ILE A 89 -4.82 10.67 -19.08
N ASP A 90 -4.43 11.72 -19.78
CA ASP A 90 -4.20 11.74 -21.21
C ASP A 90 -2.70 11.65 -21.53
N PRO A 91 -2.31 11.29 -22.77
CA PRO A 91 -0.90 11.22 -23.16
C PRO A 91 -0.12 12.51 -22.84
N GLY A 92 0.95 12.39 -22.06
CA GLY A 92 1.80 13.51 -21.65
C GLY A 92 1.36 14.25 -20.40
N ASP A 93 0.22 13.91 -19.78
CA ASP A 93 -0.17 14.40 -18.47
C ASP A 93 0.80 13.89 -17.39
N GLU A 94 1.08 14.74 -16.41
CA GLU A 94 2.00 14.42 -15.32
C GLU A 94 1.25 13.92 -14.08
N VAL A 95 1.83 12.91 -13.44
CA VAL A 95 1.35 12.37 -12.16
C VAL A 95 2.45 12.52 -11.12
N VAL A 96 2.21 13.32 -10.08
CA VAL A 96 3.16 13.51 -8.98
C VAL A 96 3.03 12.34 -7.99
N ILE A 97 4.15 11.68 -7.73
CA ILE A 97 4.25 10.48 -6.88
C ILE A 97 5.37 10.67 -5.86
N PRO A 98 5.08 10.83 -4.55
CA PRO A 98 6.10 10.77 -3.49
C PRO A 98 6.86 9.45 -3.52
N ALA A 99 8.18 9.51 -3.51
CA ALA A 99 9.06 8.36 -3.43
C ALA A 99 9.78 8.34 -2.06
N PRO A 100 9.96 7.19 -1.41
CA PRO A 100 9.68 5.82 -1.91
C PRO A 100 8.19 5.53 -2.09
N TYR A 101 7.83 4.88 -3.20
CA TYR A 101 6.45 4.62 -3.62
C TYR A 101 6.18 3.11 -3.79
N TRP A 102 4.91 2.72 -3.85
CA TRP A 102 4.56 1.38 -4.29
C TRP A 102 4.87 1.20 -5.79
N VAL A 103 5.63 0.17 -6.09
CA VAL A 103 6.21 -0.12 -7.42
C VAL A 103 5.23 0.00 -8.60
N SER A 104 3.93 -0.20 -8.36
CA SER A 104 2.93 -0.18 -9.44
C SER A 104 2.48 1.21 -9.86
N TYR A 105 2.70 2.26 -9.06
CA TYR A 105 2.21 3.59 -9.43
C TYR A 105 2.83 4.12 -10.73
N PRO A 106 4.18 4.21 -10.87
CA PRO A 106 4.76 4.73 -12.10
C PRO A 106 4.44 3.85 -13.30
N ASP A 107 4.40 2.53 -13.16
CA ASP A 107 4.08 1.63 -14.26
C ASP A 107 2.64 1.84 -14.77
N MET A 108 1.68 2.04 -13.85
CA MET A 108 0.29 2.33 -14.22
C MET A 108 0.17 3.67 -14.96
N VAL A 109 0.94 4.68 -14.55
CA VAL A 109 0.97 5.99 -15.23
C VAL A 109 1.53 5.85 -16.64
N MET A 110 2.64 5.13 -16.80
CA MET A 110 3.23 4.87 -18.12
C MET A 110 2.32 4.05 -19.04
N LEU A 111 1.55 3.10 -18.48
CA LEU A 111 0.55 2.33 -19.24
C LEU A 111 -0.61 3.19 -19.74
N ALA A 112 -0.82 4.37 -19.17
CA ALA A 112 -1.79 5.37 -19.63
C ALA A 112 -1.13 6.47 -20.50
N ASP A 113 0.10 6.25 -20.98
CA ASP A 113 0.91 7.23 -21.72
C ASP A 113 1.16 8.54 -20.94
N GLY A 114 0.97 8.52 -19.61
CA GLY A 114 1.29 9.61 -18.69
C GLY A 114 2.76 9.64 -18.29
N VAL A 115 3.17 10.71 -17.65
CA VAL A 115 4.54 10.97 -17.18
C VAL A 115 4.58 10.91 -15.65
N PRO A 116 5.21 9.90 -15.04
CA PRO A 116 5.38 9.86 -13.59
C PRO A 116 6.46 10.89 -13.15
N VAL A 117 6.06 11.83 -12.30
CA VAL A 117 6.94 12.84 -11.67
C VAL A 117 7.20 12.41 -10.25
N THR A 118 8.35 11.80 -10.00
CA THR A 118 8.69 11.26 -8.69
C THR A 118 9.36 12.31 -7.82
N VAL A 119 8.90 12.44 -6.56
CA VAL A 119 9.42 13.38 -5.57
C VAL A 119 10.06 12.60 -4.42
N TYR A 120 11.38 12.53 -4.41
CA TYR A 120 12.10 11.74 -3.43
C TYR A 120 12.13 12.40 -2.05
N ALA A 121 11.82 11.63 -1.02
CA ALA A 121 11.98 11.95 0.39
C ALA A 121 12.83 10.87 1.08
N GLY A 122 14.04 11.21 1.46
CA GLY A 122 14.97 10.27 2.08
C GLY A 122 14.72 10.03 3.56
N PRO A 123 15.57 9.20 4.20
CA PRO A 123 15.45 8.90 5.63
C PRO A 123 15.55 10.13 6.53
N ASN A 124 16.31 11.14 6.14
CA ASN A 124 16.43 12.40 6.88
C ASN A 124 15.12 13.21 6.95
N GLN A 125 14.18 12.93 6.05
CA GLN A 125 12.83 13.49 6.02
C GLN A 125 11.78 12.49 6.56
N GLY A 126 12.21 11.34 7.10
CA GLY A 126 11.31 10.27 7.51
C GLY A 126 10.47 9.73 6.35
N TYR A 127 10.99 9.77 5.13
CA TYR A 127 10.33 9.33 3.88
C TYR A 127 9.03 10.08 3.55
N ARG A 128 8.88 11.33 3.99
CA ARG A 128 7.71 12.18 3.73
C ARG A 128 8.15 13.44 2.98
N ILE A 129 7.48 13.74 1.87
CA ILE A 129 7.75 14.97 1.11
C ILE A 129 7.26 16.19 1.88
N THR A 130 7.92 17.31 1.64
CA THR A 130 7.54 18.62 2.19
C THR A 130 6.57 19.35 1.26
N PRO A 131 5.79 20.34 1.77
CA PRO A 131 4.97 21.22 0.93
C PRO A 131 5.77 21.92 -0.18
N ALA A 132 7.00 22.33 0.10
CA ALA A 132 7.88 22.99 -0.88
C ALA A 132 8.26 22.04 -2.03
N GLN A 133 8.54 20.77 -1.73
CA GLN A 133 8.81 19.76 -2.75
C GLN A 133 7.56 19.51 -3.62
N LEU A 134 6.38 19.43 -3.02
CA LEU A 134 5.13 19.27 -3.76
C LEU A 134 4.86 20.46 -4.66
N GLU A 135 5.00 21.70 -4.15
CA GLU A 135 4.82 22.94 -4.92
C GLU A 135 5.75 22.95 -6.14
N THR A 136 7.01 22.58 -5.95
CA THR A 136 8.00 22.54 -7.04
C THR A 136 7.69 21.49 -8.10
N ALA A 137 7.07 20.38 -7.72
CA ALA A 137 6.77 19.26 -8.61
C ALA A 137 5.52 19.48 -9.47
N ILE A 138 4.60 20.36 -9.02
CA ILE A 138 3.36 20.63 -9.75
C ILE A 138 3.61 21.61 -10.90
N THR A 139 3.15 21.21 -12.10
CA THR A 139 3.18 22.03 -13.31
C THR A 139 1.77 22.18 -13.89
N PRO A 140 1.56 23.00 -14.93
CA PRO A 140 0.28 23.04 -15.63
C PRO A 140 -0.16 21.71 -16.28
N ARG A 141 0.77 20.75 -16.47
CA ARG A 141 0.47 19.40 -16.97
C ARG A 141 0.17 18.40 -15.88
N THR A 142 0.38 18.74 -14.63
CA THR A 142 0.10 17.84 -13.50
C THR A 142 -1.41 17.60 -13.40
N LYS A 143 -1.84 16.38 -13.58
CA LYS A 143 -3.25 16.01 -13.56
C LYS A 143 -3.63 15.27 -12.28
N LEU A 144 -2.71 14.49 -11.73
CA LEU A 144 -2.96 13.65 -10.57
C LEU A 144 -1.81 13.74 -9.57
N PHE A 145 -2.14 13.76 -8.28
CA PHE A 145 -1.24 13.54 -7.16
C PHE A 145 -1.64 12.25 -6.44
N ILE A 146 -0.72 11.32 -6.23
CA ILE A 146 -0.96 10.06 -5.54
C ILE A 146 -0.26 10.08 -4.18
N LEU A 147 -1.01 9.93 -3.09
CA LEU A 147 -0.51 9.86 -1.73
C LEU A 147 -0.85 8.51 -1.09
N ASN A 148 0.15 7.76 -0.63
CA ASN A 148 -0.04 6.51 0.13
C ASN A 148 0.43 6.71 1.57
N SER A 149 -0.50 6.63 2.52
CA SER A 149 -0.23 6.80 3.95
C SER A 149 -1.18 5.93 4.78
N PRO A 150 -0.67 5.00 5.61
CA PRO A 150 0.73 4.56 5.75
C PRO A 150 1.30 3.97 4.45
N SER A 151 2.58 4.23 4.19
CA SER A 151 3.20 3.96 2.89
C SER A 151 3.79 2.55 2.79
N ASN A 152 3.57 1.91 1.66
CA ASN A 152 4.39 0.84 1.15
C ASN A 152 5.44 1.45 0.20
N PRO A 153 6.78 1.40 0.49
CA PRO A 153 7.44 0.36 1.31
C PRO A 153 7.85 0.78 2.73
N THR A 154 7.73 2.04 3.10
CA THR A 154 8.48 2.63 4.23
C THR A 154 7.81 2.45 5.60
N GLY A 155 6.49 2.20 5.63
CA GLY A 155 5.70 2.26 6.85
C GLY A 155 5.52 3.68 7.40
N ALA A 156 6.05 4.71 6.73
CA ALA A 156 5.87 6.10 7.12
C ALA A 156 4.41 6.55 6.92
N ALA A 157 3.92 7.39 7.81
CA ALA A 157 2.61 7.99 7.70
C ALA A 157 2.70 9.50 7.93
N TYR A 158 1.86 10.25 7.25
CA TYR A 158 1.74 11.69 7.42
C TYR A 158 0.85 12.02 8.61
N SER A 159 1.29 12.92 9.48
CA SER A 159 0.47 13.48 10.55
C SER A 159 -0.64 14.38 9.98
N ARG A 160 -1.65 14.69 10.81
CA ARG A 160 -2.71 15.65 10.43
C ARG A 160 -2.13 16.99 9.96
N ALA A 161 -1.10 17.51 10.64
CA ALA A 161 -0.46 18.78 10.28
C ALA A 161 0.26 18.70 8.94
N GLU A 162 0.97 17.60 8.66
CA GLU A 162 1.65 17.39 7.38
C GLU A 162 0.65 17.24 6.24
N LEU A 163 -0.44 16.48 6.43
CA LEU A 163 -1.52 16.37 5.44
C LEU A 163 -2.15 17.73 5.15
N ARG A 164 -2.41 18.55 6.19
CA ARG A 164 -2.94 19.91 6.03
C ARG A 164 -1.99 20.77 5.21
N ALA A 165 -0.70 20.72 5.50
CA ALA A 165 0.30 21.52 4.80
C ALA A 165 0.43 21.13 3.31
N LEU A 166 0.30 19.83 2.96
CA LEU A 166 0.20 19.38 1.57
C LEU A 166 -1.11 19.85 0.93
N GLY A 167 -2.21 19.81 1.67
CA GLY A 167 -3.52 20.29 1.23
C GLY A 167 -3.49 21.79 0.88
N ASP A 168 -2.81 22.60 1.68
CA ASP A 168 -2.66 24.05 1.42
C ASP A 168 -1.90 24.35 0.11
N VAL A 169 -0.98 23.47 -0.30
CA VAL A 169 -0.38 23.51 -1.64
C VAL A 169 -1.43 23.19 -2.69
N LEU A 170 -2.12 22.05 -2.55
CA LEU A 170 -3.07 21.57 -3.55
C LEU A 170 -4.28 22.50 -3.75
N VAL A 171 -4.68 23.26 -2.73
CA VAL A 171 -5.74 24.30 -2.88
C VAL A 171 -5.38 25.33 -3.94
N ARG A 172 -4.11 25.66 -4.09
CA ARG A 172 -3.62 26.62 -5.12
C ARG A 172 -3.57 26.03 -6.53
N HIS A 173 -3.69 24.69 -6.65
CA HIS A 173 -3.62 23.98 -7.92
C HIS A 173 -4.94 23.22 -8.21
N PRO A 174 -6.03 23.94 -8.56
CA PRO A 174 -7.38 23.36 -8.69
C PRO A 174 -7.53 22.35 -9.83
N HIS A 175 -6.58 22.29 -10.75
CA HIS A 175 -6.55 21.35 -11.87
C HIS A 175 -6.05 19.96 -11.50
N VAL A 176 -5.47 19.78 -10.29
CA VAL A 176 -4.90 18.51 -9.83
C VAL A 176 -5.96 17.68 -9.10
N ILE A 177 -6.22 16.48 -9.58
CA ILE A 177 -7.01 15.46 -8.88
C ILE A 177 -6.11 14.78 -7.83
N ILE A 178 -6.69 14.36 -6.72
CA ILE A 178 -5.96 13.76 -5.61
C ILE A 178 -6.42 12.31 -5.44
N CYS A 179 -5.47 11.37 -5.44
CA CYS A 179 -5.68 9.99 -5.05
C CYS A 179 -5.02 9.73 -3.73
N THR A 180 -5.78 9.33 -2.71
CA THR A 180 -5.20 8.80 -1.48
C THR A 180 -5.38 7.28 -1.45
N ASP A 181 -4.30 6.57 -1.15
CA ASP A 181 -4.29 5.13 -0.96
C ASP A 181 -4.16 4.85 0.55
N ASP A 182 -5.31 4.65 1.19
CA ASP A 182 -5.47 4.46 2.63
C ASP A 182 -5.49 2.95 2.99
N MET A 183 -4.95 2.08 2.13
CA MET A 183 -5.02 0.62 2.24
C MET A 183 -4.51 0.07 3.58
N TYR A 184 -3.61 0.78 4.25
CA TYR A 184 -2.99 0.36 5.49
C TYR A 184 -3.52 1.12 6.72
N GLU A 185 -4.62 1.85 6.64
CA GLU A 185 -5.15 2.67 7.74
C GLU A 185 -5.36 1.90 9.06
N HIS A 186 -5.68 0.60 8.98
CA HIS A 186 -5.87 -0.26 10.15
C HIS A 186 -4.61 -0.99 10.62
N ILE A 187 -3.56 -1.01 9.80
CA ILE A 187 -2.25 -1.53 10.19
C ILE A 187 -1.39 -0.31 10.53
N TYR A 188 -1.70 0.29 11.66
CA TYR A 188 -1.19 1.59 12.06
C TYR A 188 -1.08 1.66 13.59
N TRP A 189 0.01 2.23 14.11
CA TRP A 189 0.33 2.27 15.55
C TRP A 189 1.08 3.53 15.98
N ALA A 190 0.96 4.63 15.23
CA ALA A 190 1.47 5.93 15.70
C ALA A 190 0.66 6.44 16.91
N ASP A 191 1.21 7.41 17.63
CA ASP A 191 0.57 8.00 18.81
C ASP A 191 -0.74 8.74 18.48
N GLU A 192 -0.79 9.40 17.31
CA GLU A 192 -2.02 10.04 16.81
C GLU A 192 -2.86 9.04 16.02
N PRO A 193 -4.20 9.07 16.15
CA PRO A 193 -5.09 8.25 15.32
C PRO A 193 -4.88 8.54 13.81
N PHE A 194 -5.08 7.50 12.99
CA PHE A 194 -5.11 7.68 11.55
C PHE A 194 -6.20 8.67 11.14
N VAL A 195 -5.90 9.51 10.15
CA VAL A 195 -6.86 10.45 9.56
C VAL A 195 -6.73 10.43 8.03
N SER A 196 -7.87 10.37 7.34
CA SER A 196 -7.91 10.46 5.88
C SER A 196 -7.67 11.88 5.40
N PHE A 197 -7.00 12.03 4.28
CA PHE A 197 -6.66 13.33 3.69
C PHE A 197 -7.90 14.21 3.45
N ALA A 198 -8.97 13.66 2.85
CA ALA A 198 -10.19 14.41 2.56
C ALA A 198 -10.92 14.89 3.82
N HIS A 199 -10.75 14.22 4.97
CA HIS A 199 -11.24 14.71 6.26
C HIS A 199 -10.41 15.88 6.80
N VAL A 200 -9.10 15.86 6.59
CA VAL A 200 -8.18 16.93 7.01
C VAL A 200 -8.33 18.17 6.12
N CYS A 201 -8.64 17.97 4.85
CA CYS A 201 -8.73 19.00 3.83
C CYS A 201 -10.11 18.96 3.14
N PRO A 202 -11.20 19.32 3.85
CA PRO A 202 -12.57 19.18 3.34
C PRO A 202 -12.85 20.02 2.08
N GLU A 203 -12.12 21.11 1.87
CA GLU A 203 -12.19 21.93 0.66
C GLU A 203 -11.64 21.23 -0.60
N LEU A 204 -10.93 20.13 -0.42
CA LEU A 204 -10.40 19.28 -1.49
C LEU A 204 -11.23 18.01 -1.72
N TYR A 205 -12.32 17.83 -0.95
CA TYR A 205 -13.17 16.64 -1.02
C TYR A 205 -13.69 16.37 -2.43
N ASP A 206 -14.17 17.42 -3.13
CA ASP A 206 -14.79 17.30 -4.46
C ASP A 206 -13.80 16.97 -5.59
N ARG A 207 -12.52 16.79 -5.28
CA ARG A 207 -11.49 16.32 -6.21
C ARG A 207 -10.52 15.31 -5.62
N THR A 208 -10.91 14.69 -4.48
CA THR A 208 -10.16 13.61 -3.83
C THR A 208 -10.86 12.28 -4.05
N VAL A 209 -10.12 11.31 -4.55
CA VAL A 209 -10.52 9.89 -4.60
C VAL A 209 -9.80 9.16 -3.47
N THR A 210 -10.56 8.77 -2.44
CA THR A 210 -10.05 7.99 -1.31
C THR A 210 -10.17 6.51 -1.63
N THR A 211 -9.04 5.86 -1.87
CA THR A 211 -8.95 4.43 -2.21
C THR A 211 -8.65 3.59 -0.99
N ASN A 212 -9.33 2.45 -0.87
CA ASN A 212 -9.14 1.49 0.22
C ASN A 212 -9.52 0.06 -0.23
N GLY A 213 -9.54 -0.90 0.68
CA GLY A 213 -9.96 -2.26 0.41
C GLY A 213 -9.87 -3.16 1.64
N VAL A 214 -10.30 -4.41 1.46
CA VAL A 214 -10.30 -5.41 2.55
C VAL A 214 -9.04 -6.28 2.56
N SER A 215 -8.15 -6.13 1.57
CA SER A 215 -7.03 -7.03 1.35
C SER A 215 -6.07 -7.14 2.53
N LYS A 216 -5.77 -6.01 3.21
CA LYS A 216 -4.73 -5.96 4.24
C LYS A 216 -5.31 -6.07 5.64
N ALA A 217 -6.28 -5.22 5.97
CA ALA A 217 -6.90 -5.18 7.28
C ALA A 217 -7.60 -6.50 7.67
N TYR A 218 -8.18 -7.20 6.70
CA TYR A 218 -8.95 -8.41 6.94
C TYR A 218 -8.29 -9.70 6.39
N ALA A 219 -7.01 -9.64 6.03
CA ALA A 219 -6.28 -10.77 5.44
C ALA A 219 -7.03 -11.38 4.24
N MET A 220 -7.54 -10.54 3.34
CA MET A 220 -8.38 -10.91 2.19
C MET A 220 -7.68 -10.64 0.85
N THR A 221 -6.37 -10.84 0.75
CA THR A 221 -5.63 -10.53 -0.49
C THR A 221 -6.14 -11.32 -1.69
N GLY A 222 -6.46 -12.60 -1.52
CA GLY A 222 -6.97 -13.50 -2.56
C GLY A 222 -8.43 -13.24 -2.95
N TRP A 223 -9.22 -12.57 -2.14
CA TRP A 223 -10.64 -12.27 -2.42
C TRP A 223 -10.82 -11.14 -3.45
N ARG A 224 -9.78 -10.32 -3.66
CA ARG A 224 -9.74 -9.28 -4.69
C ARG A 224 -10.87 -8.26 -4.57
N ILE A 225 -11.06 -7.62 -3.42
CA ILE A 225 -11.98 -6.50 -3.22
C ILE A 225 -11.22 -5.25 -2.78
N GLY A 226 -11.31 -4.22 -3.63
CA GLY A 226 -10.94 -2.84 -3.33
C GLY A 226 -12.10 -1.92 -3.65
N TYR A 227 -12.03 -0.69 -3.18
CA TYR A 227 -13.07 0.30 -3.41
C TYR A 227 -12.51 1.71 -3.30
N CYS A 228 -13.26 2.67 -3.80
CA CYS A 228 -13.01 4.09 -3.51
C CYS A 228 -14.31 4.85 -3.25
N GLY A 229 -14.14 5.99 -2.60
CA GLY A 229 -15.11 7.08 -2.57
C GLY A 229 -14.52 8.31 -3.25
N GLY A 230 -15.29 9.02 -4.09
CA GLY A 230 -14.76 10.17 -4.83
C GLY A 230 -15.83 10.98 -5.58
N PRO A 231 -15.39 11.98 -6.37
CA PRO A 231 -16.29 12.80 -7.20
C PRO A 231 -17.10 11.94 -8.17
N VAL A 232 -18.37 12.26 -8.34
CA VAL A 232 -19.31 11.45 -9.17
C VAL A 232 -18.80 11.29 -10.61
N GLU A 233 -18.28 12.33 -11.21
CA GLU A 233 -17.79 12.35 -12.58
C GLU A 233 -16.59 11.40 -12.75
N VAL A 234 -15.65 11.44 -11.82
CA VAL A 234 -14.46 10.57 -11.82
C VAL A 234 -14.88 9.11 -11.59
N VAL A 235 -15.74 8.86 -10.60
CA VAL A 235 -16.24 7.51 -10.30
C VAL A 235 -17.03 6.94 -11.48
N THR A 236 -17.80 7.76 -12.20
CA THR A 236 -18.53 7.35 -13.40
C THR A 236 -17.57 6.95 -14.52
N ALA A 237 -16.53 7.75 -14.78
CA ALA A 237 -15.50 7.44 -15.76
C ALA A 237 -14.75 6.13 -15.41
N MET A 238 -14.33 5.97 -14.15
CA MET A 238 -13.71 4.74 -13.65
C MET A 238 -14.62 3.52 -13.83
N THR A 239 -15.92 3.67 -13.57
CA THR A 239 -16.93 2.61 -13.76
C THR A 239 -17.04 2.22 -15.23
N THR A 240 -17.02 3.18 -16.14
CA THR A 240 -17.03 2.92 -17.60
C THR A 240 -15.82 2.09 -18.02
N ILE A 241 -14.62 2.43 -17.55
CA ILE A 241 -13.37 1.69 -17.82
C ILE A 241 -13.46 0.27 -17.25
N GLN A 242 -13.94 0.13 -16.00
CA GLN A 242 -14.13 -1.19 -15.38
C GLN A 242 -15.08 -2.07 -16.20
N GLY A 243 -16.13 -1.48 -16.77
CA GLY A 243 -17.07 -2.19 -17.64
C GLY A 243 -16.47 -2.77 -18.90
N GLN A 244 -15.40 -2.15 -19.41
CA GLN A 244 -14.68 -2.61 -20.60
C GLN A 244 -13.46 -3.50 -20.29
N SER A 245 -13.16 -3.72 -19.00
CA SER A 245 -12.01 -4.55 -18.58
C SER A 245 -12.46 -5.82 -17.86
N THR A 246 -12.79 -5.72 -16.56
CA THR A 246 -13.08 -6.89 -15.71
C THR A 246 -14.57 -7.12 -15.46
N SER A 247 -15.44 -6.16 -15.78
CA SER A 247 -16.83 -6.12 -15.32
C SER A 247 -16.90 -5.97 -13.78
N ASN A 248 -17.96 -6.46 -13.13
CA ASN A 248 -18.11 -6.39 -11.69
C ASN A 248 -17.09 -7.27 -10.94
N ALA A 249 -16.71 -6.88 -9.73
CA ALA A 249 -15.94 -7.73 -8.84
C ALA A 249 -16.73 -9.02 -8.46
N SER A 250 -16.03 -10.07 -8.03
CA SER A 250 -16.64 -11.33 -7.65
C SER A 250 -17.81 -11.17 -6.68
N SER A 251 -18.99 -11.65 -7.04
CA SER A 251 -20.20 -11.56 -6.22
C SER A 251 -20.05 -12.25 -4.85
N ILE A 252 -19.33 -13.36 -4.81
CA ILE A 252 -19.00 -14.09 -3.58
C ILE A 252 -18.12 -13.25 -2.68
N ALA A 253 -17.05 -12.68 -3.25
CA ALA A 253 -16.13 -11.84 -2.52
C ALA A 253 -16.79 -10.54 -2.01
N GLN A 254 -17.73 -9.98 -2.77
CA GLN A 254 -18.51 -8.83 -2.33
C GLN A 254 -19.35 -9.12 -1.09
N LYS A 255 -19.97 -10.32 -0.99
CA LYS A 255 -20.73 -10.72 0.20
C LYS A 255 -19.82 -10.89 1.42
N ALA A 256 -18.66 -11.51 1.27
CA ALA A 256 -17.66 -11.63 2.32
C ALA A 256 -17.15 -10.24 2.78
N ALA A 257 -16.84 -9.34 1.83
CA ALA A 257 -16.41 -7.98 2.14
C ALA A 257 -17.48 -7.15 2.85
N THR A 258 -18.76 -7.34 2.52
CA THR A 258 -19.89 -6.72 3.23
C THR A 258 -19.90 -7.14 4.70
N THR A 259 -19.67 -8.42 4.97
CA THR A 259 -19.58 -8.95 6.34
C THR A 259 -18.36 -8.37 7.07
N ALA A 260 -17.21 -8.28 6.40
CA ALA A 260 -16.00 -7.70 6.97
C ALA A 260 -16.21 -6.24 7.40
N LEU A 261 -16.78 -5.41 6.54
CA LEU A 261 -16.94 -3.96 6.78
C LEU A 261 -18.05 -3.62 7.77
N ASN A 262 -19.06 -4.50 7.95
CA ASN A 262 -20.14 -4.34 8.93
C ASN A 262 -19.84 -5.04 10.26
N GLY A 263 -18.80 -5.86 10.31
CA GLY A 263 -18.44 -6.65 11.47
C GLY A 263 -17.66 -5.87 12.54
N ASP A 264 -17.35 -6.57 13.63
CA ASP A 264 -16.45 -6.08 14.65
C ASP A 264 -14.99 -6.05 14.12
N ILE A 265 -14.25 -5.02 14.47
CA ILE A 265 -12.85 -4.83 14.10
C ILE A 265 -11.86 -5.52 15.07
N ALA A 266 -12.33 -6.28 16.05
CA ALA A 266 -11.48 -6.93 17.05
C ALA A 266 -10.41 -7.84 16.41
N CYS A 267 -10.77 -8.57 15.37
CA CYS A 267 -9.81 -9.39 14.61
C CYS A 267 -8.72 -8.55 13.92
N VAL A 268 -9.07 -7.37 13.42
CA VAL A 268 -8.12 -6.41 12.81
C VAL A 268 -7.18 -5.84 13.86
N GLN A 269 -7.71 -5.47 15.02
CA GLN A 269 -6.92 -4.95 16.15
C GLN A 269 -5.93 -6.00 16.68
N GLU A 270 -6.36 -7.27 16.72
CA GLU A 270 -5.49 -8.39 17.12
C GLU A 270 -4.33 -8.56 16.14
N MET A 271 -4.61 -8.61 14.84
CA MET A 271 -3.57 -8.68 13.81
C MET A 271 -2.60 -7.48 13.89
N ASN A 272 -3.14 -6.26 14.11
CA ASN A 272 -2.32 -5.06 14.25
C ASN A 272 -1.37 -5.13 15.44
N ARG A 273 -1.79 -5.68 16.60
CA ARG A 273 -0.90 -5.90 17.75
C ARG A 273 0.26 -6.85 17.41
N HIS A 274 0.00 -7.92 16.69
CA HIS A 274 1.04 -8.83 16.24
C HIS A 274 2.01 -8.15 15.26
N PHE A 275 1.50 -7.35 14.30
CA PHE A 275 2.36 -6.60 13.39
C PHE A 275 3.23 -5.59 14.13
N LYS A 276 2.71 -4.88 15.11
CA LYS A 276 3.50 -3.95 15.94
C LYS A 276 4.63 -4.67 16.69
N GLN A 277 4.34 -5.81 17.29
CA GLN A 277 5.38 -6.62 17.98
C GLN A 277 6.48 -7.07 17.02
N ARG A 278 6.12 -7.54 15.84
CA ARG A 278 7.07 -7.99 14.81
C ARG A 278 7.87 -6.81 14.23
N HIS A 279 7.22 -5.66 14.06
CA HIS A 279 7.87 -4.41 13.65
C HIS A 279 8.99 -4.03 14.62
N ASP A 280 8.70 -3.98 15.91
CA ASP A 280 9.70 -3.60 16.92
C ASP A 280 10.88 -4.57 16.93
N PHE A 281 10.59 -5.86 16.79
CA PHE A 281 11.60 -6.90 16.73
C PHE A 281 12.50 -6.76 15.50
N ILE A 282 11.91 -6.64 14.29
CA ILE A 282 12.69 -6.59 13.06
C ILE A 282 13.49 -5.30 12.93
N VAL A 283 12.93 -4.14 13.30
CA VAL A 283 13.64 -2.85 13.26
C VAL A 283 14.82 -2.85 14.22
N ALA A 284 14.63 -3.33 15.44
CA ALA A 284 15.72 -3.48 16.42
C ALA A 284 16.81 -4.44 15.92
N GLY A 285 16.42 -5.51 15.24
CA GLY A 285 17.34 -6.49 14.66
C GLY A 285 18.14 -5.92 13.49
N LEU A 286 17.47 -5.28 12.54
CA LEU A 286 18.11 -4.65 11.37
C LEU A 286 19.16 -3.61 11.77
N ASN A 287 18.88 -2.78 12.77
CA ASN A 287 19.82 -1.77 13.26
C ASN A 287 21.05 -2.36 14.00
N LYS A 288 21.10 -3.66 14.24
CA LYS A 288 22.29 -4.35 14.76
C LYS A 288 23.15 -4.95 13.65
N LEU A 289 22.62 -5.05 12.43
CA LEU A 289 23.35 -5.62 11.30
C LEU A 289 24.46 -4.66 10.83
N PRO A 290 25.62 -5.17 10.40
CA PRO A 290 26.71 -4.32 9.92
C PRO A 290 26.27 -3.56 8.66
N GLY A 291 26.44 -2.23 8.68
CA GLY A 291 26.16 -1.36 7.55
C GLY A 291 24.67 -1.13 7.24
N VAL A 292 23.75 -1.58 8.09
CA VAL A 292 22.30 -1.43 7.91
C VAL A 292 21.74 -0.39 8.89
N SER A 293 20.81 0.43 8.44
CA SER A 293 20.01 1.31 9.30
C SER A 293 18.54 1.31 8.87
N CYS A 294 17.62 1.23 9.82
CA CYS A 294 16.20 1.18 9.56
C CYS A 294 15.46 2.12 10.49
N LEU A 295 14.70 3.06 9.92
CA LEU A 295 13.79 3.91 10.69
C LEU A 295 12.55 3.10 11.10
N PRO A 296 11.99 3.34 12.29
CA PRO A 296 10.73 2.72 12.68
C PRO A 296 9.58 3.27 11.81
N GLY A 297 8.77 2.36 11.27
CA GLY A 297 7.53 2.70 10.60
C GLY A 297 6.38 2.97 11.58
N MET A 298 5.38 3.70 11.14
CA MET A 298 4.16 3.98 11.90
C MET A 298 3.02 3.02 11.56
N GLY A 299 3.20 2.20 10.51
CA GLY A 299 2.20 1.26 10.04
C GLY A 299 2.74 0.29 8.98
N THR A 300 1.84 -0.42 8.32
CA THR A 300 2.10 -1.48 7.35
C THR A 300 2.73 -2.74 8.00
N PHE A 301 3.20 -3.67 7.19
CA PHE A 301 3.99 -4.83 7.67
C PHE A 301 5.33 -4.91 6.93
N TYR A 302 5.90 -3.73 6.63
CA TYR A 302 7.20 -3.60 5.95
C TYR A 302 8.19 -2.83 6.81
N ALA A 303 9.43 -3.30 6.80
CA ALA A 303 10.61 -2.56 7.23
C ALA A 303 11.38 -2.13 5.97
N PHE A 304 11.83 -0.87 5.95
CA PHE A 304 12.55 -0.29 4.82
C PHE A 304 13.93 0.17 5.30
N ALA A 305 14.93 -0.66 5.04
CA ALA A 305 16.27 -0.51 5.58
C ALA A 305 17.20 0.15 4.56
N ASN A 306 17.90 1.21 4.96
CA ASN A 306 19.03 1.73 4.21
C ASN A 306 20.23 0.79 4.37
N VAL A 307 20.86 0.45 3.23
CA VAL A 307 21.94 -0.53 3.13
C VAL A 307 23.17 -0.01 2.36
N ASP A 308 23.28 1.31 2.13
CA ASP A 308 24.41 1.91 1.40
C ASP A 308 25.75 1.49 1.98
N LYS A 309 25.88 1.50 3.31
CA LYS A 309 27.12 1.07 3.98
C LYS A 309 27.35 -0.44 3.86
N ALA A 310 26.29 -1.25 3.87
CA ALA A 310 26.40 -2.69 3.70
C ALA A 310 26.88 -3.03 2.26
N ILE A 311 26.30 -2.36 1.24
CA ILE A 311 26.74 -2.44 -0.15
C ILE A 311 28.24 -2.14 -0.27
N ALA A 312 28.69 -1.01 0.29
CA ALA A 312 30.10 -0.63 0.27
C ALA A 312 31.01 -1.63 1.01
N MET A 313 30.54 -2.23 2.10
CA MET A 313 31.29 -3.23 2.89
C MET A 313 31.43 -4.57 2.17
N THR A 314 30.42 -5.01 1.43
CA THR A 314 30.41 -6.29 0.73
C THR A 314 30.98 -6.20 -0.68
N GLY A 315 31.26 -4.97 -1.15
CA GLY A 315 31.74 -4.72 -2.51
C GLY A 315 30.69 -4.95 -3.60
N ASP A 316 29.42 -5.04 -3.22
CA ASP A 316 28.31 -5.14 -4.17
C ASP A 316 28.13 -3.79 -4.90
N LYS A 317 27.62 -3.83 -6.11
CA LYS A 317 27.43 -2.64 -6.94
C LYS A 317 26.27 -1.77 -6.49
N ASP A 318 25.18 -2.42 -6.09
CA ASP A 318 23.92 -1.77 -5.75
C ASP A 318 23.04 -2.66 -4.85
N ASP A 319 21.83 -2.20 -4.55
CA ASP A 319 20.85 -2.92 -3.73
C ASP A 319 20.33 -4.21 -4.39
N HIS A 320 20.41 -4.31 -5.73
CA HIS A 320 20.05 -5.53 -6.43
C HIS A 320 21.08 -6.63 -6.18
N GLU A 321 22.38 -6.34 -6.35
CA GLU A 321 23.46 -7.31 -6.09
C GLU A 321 23.48 -7.73 -4.61
N LEU A 322 23.27 -6.79 -3.69
CA LEU A 322 23.15 -7.12 -2.27
C LEU A 322 21.96 -8.04 -2.00
N ALA A 323 20.80 -7.78 -2.61
CA ALA A 323 19.62 -8.64 -2.46
C ALA A 323 19.86 -10.05 -3.05
N GLU A 324 20.55 -10.14 -4.18
CA GLU A 324 20.99 -11.43 -4.77
C GLU A 324 21.99 -12.16 -3.87
N ARG A 325 22.94 -11.46 -3.27
CA ARG A 325 23.86 -12.02 -2.27
C ARG A 325 23.11 -12.61 -1.08
N LEU A 326 22.18 -11.85 -0.52
CA LEU A 326 21.35 -12.32 0.63
C LEU A 326 20.51 -13.54 0.23
N LEU A 327 20.00 -13.59 -0.99
CA LEU A 327 19.27 -14.75 -1.49
C LEU A 327 20.16 -15.98 -1.69
N ASN A 328 21.28 -15.81 -2.39
CA ASN A 328 22.09 -16.92 -2.86
C ASN A 328 22.98 -17.52 -1.76
N TYR A 329 23.52 -16.70 -0.85
CA TYR A 329 24.40 -17.14 0.24
C TYR A 329 23.69 -17.20 1.59
N GLY A 330 22.74 -16.26 1.82
CA GLY A 330 21.97 -16.21 3.07
C GLY A 330 20.70 -17.04 3.05
N GLY A 331 20.16 -17.33 1.89
CA GLY A 331 18.83 -17.94 1.75
C GLY A 331 17.71 -17.02 2.23
N VAL A 332 17.88 -15.69 2.12
CA VAL A 332 16.88 -14.68 2.52
C VAL A 332 16.49 -13.84 1.31
N ALA A 333 15.23 -13.93 0.90
CA ALA A 333 14.69 -13.16 -0.22
C ALA A 333 14.05 -11.86 0.28
N VAL A 334 14.60 -10.73 -0.14
CA VAL A 334 14.14 -9.35 0.14
C VAL A 334 13.86 -8.62 -1.17
N VAL A 335 13.34 -7.41 -1.12
CA VAL A 335 13.04 -6.63 -2.33
C VAL A 335 13.95 -5.40 -2.39
N PRO A 336 14.71 -5.21 -3.52
CA PRO A 336 15.55 -4.02 -3.72
C PRO A 336 14.75 -2.72 -3.65
N GLY A 337 15.32 -1.70 -3.04
CA GLY A 337 14.72 -0.39 -2.88
C GLY A 337 14.61 0.41 -4.17
N SER A 338 15.48 0.13 -5.15
CA SER A 338 15.45 0.73 -6.49
C SER A 338 14.09 0.61 -7.15
N GLY A 339 13.39 -0.54 -6.99
CA GLY A 339 12.03 -0.74 -7.50
C GLY A 339 10.97 0.19 -6.88
N PHE A 340 11.27 0.79 -5.74
CA PHE A 340 10.41 1.77 -5.05
C PHE A 340 10.89 3.22 -5.24
N GLY A 341 11.81 3.47 -6.18
CA GLY A 341 12.40 4.78 -6.41
C GLY A 341 13.40 5.22 -5.32
N ALA A 342 13.99 4.28 -4.58
CA ALA A 342 14.92 4.55 -3.49
C ALA A 342 16.11 3.55 -3.50
N PRO A 343 17.07 3.74 -4.42
CA PRO A 343 18.31 2.94 -4.42
C PRO A 343 18.98 2.92 -3.05
N GLY A 344 19.80 1.91 -2.78
CA GLY A 344 20.50 1.77 -1.50
C GLY A 344 19.61 1.38 -0.32
N HIS A 345 18.43 0.83 -0.61
CA HIS A 345 17.51 0.33 0.40
C HIS A 345 17.06 -1.11 0.10
N LEU A 346 16.53 -1.77 1.12
CA LEU A 346 15.86 -3.07 1.01
C LEU A 346 14.50 -2.99 1.72
N ARG A 347 13.44 -3.53 1.08
CA ARG A 347 12.17 -3.75 1.75
C ARG A 347 12.06 -5.19 2.24
N LEU A 348 11.73 -5.34 3.53
CA LEU A 348 11.47 -6.62 4.18
C LEU A 348 10.03 -6.63 4.67
N SER A 349 9.26 -7.66 4.31
CA SER A 349 7.97 -7.94 4.94
C SER A 349 8.19 -8.69 6.24
N PHE A 350 7.59 -8.22 7.34
CA PHE A 350 7.57 -8.93 8.61
C PHE A 350 6.22 -9.65 8.88
N ALA A 351 5.45 -9.89 7.83
CA ALA A 351 4.25 -10.72 7.87
C ALA A 351 4.67 -12.21 7.94
N CYS A 352 5.30 -12.61 9.03
CA CYS A 352 5.65 -13.99 9.37
C CYS A 352 5.92 -14.09 10.88
N ASN A 353 6.11 -15.30 11.41
CA ASN A 353 6.35 -15.48 12.84
C ASN A 353 7.75 -14.99 13.29
N LEU A 354 7.89 -14.66 14.58
CA LEU A 354 9.12 -14.11 15.16
C LEU A 354 10.34 -15.03 14.97
N LYS A 355 10.18 -16.35 15.03
CA LYS A 355 11.29 -17.29 14.82
C LYS A 355 11.84 -17.21 13.39
N THR A 356 10.97 -17.03 12.42
CA THR A 356 11.37 -16.82 11.02
C THR A 356 12.13 -15.51 10.86
N LEU A 357 11.69 -14.43 11.52
CA LEU A 357 12.39 -13.14 11.50
C LEU A 357 13.75 -13.22 12.17
N GLU A 358 13.85 -13.91 13.32
CA GLU A 358 15.11 -14.13 14.03
C GLU A 358 16.13 -14.88 13.17
N GLU A 359 15.70 -15.98 12.54
CA GLU A 359 16.55 -16.76 11.65
C GLU A 359 16.96 -15.96 10.40
N ALA A 360 16.06 -15.16 9.83
CA ALA A 360 16.38 -14.28 8.71
C ALA A 360 17.46 -13.27 9.09
N LEU A 361 17.33 -12.59 10.23
CA LEU A 361 18.33 -11.64 10.73
C LEU A 361 19.69 -12.32 10.95
N ARG A 362 19.72 -13.53 11.55
CA ARG A 362 20.93 -14.29 11.76
C ARG A 362 21.64 -14.64 10.45
N ARG A 363 20.88 -15.05 9.43
CA ARG A 363 21.39 -15.35 8.08
C ARG A 363 21.92 -14.10 7.39
N MET A 364 21.19 -12.99 7.48
CA MET A 364 21.63 -11.71 6.94
C MET A 364 22.94 -11.25 7.58
N GLU A 365 23.05 -11.31 8.93
CA GLU A 365 24.25 -10.91 9.65
C GLU A 365 25.48 -11.72 9.18
N ARG A 366 25.34 -13.04 9.11
CA ARG A 366 26.43 -13.92 8.63
C ARG A 366 26.86 -13.54 7.21
N THR A 367 25.90 -13.39 6.29
CA THR A 367 26.17 -13.08 4.89
C THR A 367 26.87 -11.73 4.71
N LEU A 368 26.48 -10.72 5.47
CA LEU A 368 27.10 -9.40 5.44
C LEU A 368 28.52 -9.41 6.01
N ARG A 369 28.80 -10.18 7.08
CA ARG A 369 30.14 -10.32 7.66
C ARG A 369 31.08 -11.09 6.75
N GLU A 370 30.62 -12.19 6.16
CA GLU A 370 31.40 -13.00 5.22
C GLU A 370 31.72 -12.23 3.93
N GLY A 371 30.75 -11.44 3.40
CA GLY A 371 30.95 -10.59 2.23
C GLY A 371 31.95 -9.46 2.46
N ALA A 372 32.04 -8.93 3.69
CA ALA A 372 33.02 -7.90 4.04
C ALA A 372 34.46 -8.42 4.16
N SER A 373 34.64 -9.73 4.19
CA SER A 373 35.96 -10.38 4.37
C SER A 373 36.55 -10.94 3.06
N ALA A 374 35.77 -10.85 1.96
CA ALA A 374 36.17 -11.32 0.63
C ALA A 374 36.64 -10.16 -0.24
#